data_0148273b60843223d7dc76dc1491821e
#
_entry.id   0148273b60843223d7dc76dc1491821e
#
_cell.length_a   1.000
_cell.length_b   1.000
_cell.length_c   1.000
_cell.angle_alpha   90.00
_cell.angle_beta   90.00
_cell.angle_gamma   90.00
#
_symmetry.space_group_name_H-M   'P 1'
#
loop_
_entity.id
_entity.type
_entity.pdbx_description
1 polymer ?
#
loop_
_entity_poly.entity_id
_entity_poly.type
_entity_poly.pdbx_seq_one_letter_code
_entity_poly.pdbx_strand_id
1 'polypeptide(L)'
;MTAEIPTIIEQTQRWVQQLIVKYNICPFARREVERKSIRYAVAEQPDIASVLQQLLDEAKYLDETPETETTLFILPQGFEGFHGFLDLVDMADALLIEEGYEGVYQLAHFHPDYCFDGEPQDDPANYTNRSPF
;
A
#
# COMPACT_ATOMS: atom_id res chain seq x y z
N MET A 1 12.51 -17.88 -3.81
CA MET A 1 12.90 -17.62 -2.41
C MET A 1 12.16 -16.39 -1.92
N THR A 2 11.49 -16.49 -0.79
CA THR A 2 10.70 -15.41 -0.25
C THR A 2 11.60 -14.48 0.57
N ALA A 3 11.52 -13.17 0.35
CA ALA A 3 12.23 -12.22 1.19
C ALA A 3 11.67 -12.26 2.62
N GLU A 4 12.54 -12.07 3.60
CA GLU A 4 12.14 -11.99 4.99
C GLU A 4 11.36 -10.68 5.25
N ILE A 5 10.41 -10.75 6.19
CA ILE A 5 9.56 -9.60 6.55
C ILE A 5 10.37 -8.35 6.90
N PRO A 6 11.43 -8.40 7.73
CA PRO A 6 12.22 -7.21 8.02
C PRO A 6 12.87 -6.59 6.77
N THR A 7 13.32 -7.42 5.82
CA THR A 7 13.91 -6.95 4.56
C THR A 7 12.87 -6.27 3.68
N ILE A 8 11.67 -6.84 3.60
CA ILE A 8 10.55 -6.27 2.84
C ILE A 8 10.20 -4.88 3.39
N ILE A 9 10.08 -4.75 4.70
CA ILE A 9 9.78 -3.48 5.34
C ILE A 9 10.90 -2.47 5.08
N GLU A 10 12.15 -2.87 5.24
CA GLU A 10 13.30 -1.98 5.02
C GLU A 10 13.34 -1.46 3.58
N GLN A 11 13.12 -2.31 2.59
CA GLN A 11 13.09 -1.91 1.18
C GLN A 11 11.94 -0.93 0.91
N THR A 12 10.79 -1.15 1.51
CA THR A 12 9.65 -0.25 1.35
C THR A 12 9.93 1.11 2.01
N GLN A 13 10.54 1.12 3.20
CA GLN A 13 10.94 2.35 3.87
C GLN A 13 11.93 3.15 3.04
N ARG A 14 12.90 2.50 2.41
CA ARG A 14 13.84 3.15 1.50
C ARG A 14 13.13 3.78 0.31
N TRP A 15 12.19 3.05 -0.28
CA TRP A 15 11.41 3.57 -1.40
C TRP A 15 10.64 4.83 -0.99
N VAL A 16 10.01 4.84 0.18
CA VAL A 16 9.30 6.01 0.69
C VAL A 16 10.26 7.20 0.83
N GLN A 17 11.43 6.99 1.45
CA GLN A 17 12.39 8.07 1.69
C GLN A 17 13.09 8.54 0.42
N GLN A 18 13.53 7.62 -0.42
CA GLN A 18 14.36 7.95 -1.58
C GLN A 18 13.58 8.40 -2.79
N LEU A 19 12.32 8.01 -2.91
CA LEU A 19 11.48 8.38 -4.04
C LEU A 19 10.35 9.31 -3.61
N ILE A 20 9.48 8.85 -2.72
CA ILE A 20 8.25 9.56 -2.37
C ILE A 20 8.54 10.87 -1.63
N VAL A 21 9.43 10.84 -0.63
CA VAL A 21 9.78 12.02 0.16
C VAL A 21 10.74 12.92 -0.60
N LYS A 22 11.83 12.36 -1.13
CA LYS A 22 12.88 13.14 -1.81
C LYS A 22 12.33 13.97 -2.97
N TYR A 23 11.44 13.39 -3.78
CA TYR A 23 10.86 14.07 -4.94
C TYR A 23 9.50 14.70 -4.64
N ASN A 24 9.09 14.69 -3.37
CA ASN A 24 7.82 15.26 -2.93
C ASN A 24 6.62 14.75 -3.71
N ILE A 25 6.61 13.46 -4.05
CA ILE A 25 5.52 12.82 -4.79
C ILE A 25 4.23 12.86 -3.97
N CYS A 26 4.34 12.63 -2.65
CA CYS A 26 3.24 12.82 -1.71
C CYS A 26 3.61 13.96 -0.75
N PRO A 27 2.92 15.11 -0.79
CA PRO A 27 3.29 16.27 0.04
C PRO A 27 3.27 16.00 1.54
N PHE A 28 2.49 15.02 1.97
CA PHE A 28 2.29 14.71 3.38
C PHE A 28 3.26 13.62 3.90
N ALA A 29 3.94 12.90 3.01
CA ALA A 29 4.75 11.74 3.40
C ALA A 29 5.92 12.12 4.30
N ARG A 30 6.60 13.23 4.02
CA ARG A 30 7.74 13.68 4.83
C ARG A 30 7.34 13.88 6.29
N ARG A 31 6.24 14.56 6.53
CA ARG A 31 5.72 14.82 7.88
C ARG A 31 5.45 13.50 8.61
N GLU A 32 4.79 12.56 7.95
CA GLU A 32 4.42 11.29 8.57
C GLU A 32 5.64 10.41 8.83
N VAL A 33 6.65 10.45 7.95
CA VAL A 33 7.92 9.77 8.19
C VAL A 33 8.64 10.36 9.42
N GLU A 34 8.71 11.68 9.51
CA GLU A 34 9.35 12.36 10.64
C GLU A 34 8.62 12.09 11.96
N ARG A 35 7.30 12.02 11.95
CA ARG A 35 6.48 11.74 13.12
C ARG A 35 6.44 10.26 13.49
N LYS A 36 6.99 9.38 12.65
CA LYS A 36 6.93 7.93 12.83
C LYS A 36 5.49 7.41 12.95
N SER A 37 4.58 8.02 12.19
CA SER A 37 3.15 7.70 12.21
C SER A 37 2.74 6.73 11.12
N ILE A 38 3.68 6.21 10.32
CA ILE A 38 3.42 5.22 9.29
C ILE A 38 3.67 3.82 9.85
N ARG A 39 2.62 2.99 9.79
CA ARG A 39 2.73 1.56 10.12
C ARG A 39 3.05 0.79 8.85
N TYR A 40 3.97 -0.16 8.95
CA TYR A 40 4.32 -1.07 7.86
C TYR A 40 3.83 -2.46 8.24
N ALA A 41 2.90 -3.00 7.46
CA ALA A 41 2.35 -4.33 7.67
C ALA A 41 2.55 -5.17 6.41
N VAL A 42 2.95 -6.42 6.58
CA VAL A 42 3.17 -7.35 5.47
C VAL A 42 2.09 -8.42 5.51
N ALA A 43 1.50 -8.71 4.34
CA ALA A 43 0.48 -9.76 4.23
C ALA A 43 1.06 -11.11 4.65
N GLU A 44 0.38 -11.80 5.56
CA GLU A 44 0.82 -13.09 6.08
C GLU A 44 0.55 -14.23 5.11
N GLN A 45 -0.50 -14.09 4.28
CA GLN A 45 -0.90 -15.09 3.32
C GLN A 45 -1.16 -14.44 1.95
N PRO A 46 -0.97 -15.16 0.84
CA PRO A 46 -1.14 -14.59 -0.50
C PRO A 46 -2.55 -14.70 -1.08
N ASP A 47 -3.50 -15.31 -0.38
CA ASP A 47 -4.85 -15.50 -0.90
C ASP A 47 -5.74 -14.29 -0.63
N ILE A 48 -6.73 -14.10 -1.50
CA ILE A 48 -7.63 -12.93 -1.45
C ILE A 48 -8.34 -12.82 -0.11
N ALA A 49 -8.93 -13.91 0.37
CA ALA A 49 -9.71 -13.88 1.62
C ALA A 49 -8.87 -13.44 2.82
N SER A 50 -7.65 -13.98 2.94
CA SER A 50 -6.74 -13.63 4.03
C SER A 50 -6.26 -12.18 3.92
N VAL A 51 -5.97 -11.72 2.71
CA VAL A 51 -5.54 -10.34 2.49
C VAL A 51 -6.66 -9.37 2.86
N LEU A 52 -7.88 -9.63 2.44
CA LEU A 52 -9.03 -8.77 2.77
C LEU A 52 -9.30 -8.75 4.28
N GLN A 53 -9.20 -9.89 4.95
CA GLN A 53 -9.36 -9.93 6.40
C GLN A 53 -8.28 -9.14 7.11
N GLN A 54 -7.02 -9.27 6.68
CA GLN A 54 -5.92 -8.53 7.27
C GLN A 54 -6.06 -7.02 7.00
N LEU A 55 -6.58 -6.64 5.84
CA LEU A 55 -6.89 -5.24 5.56
C LEU A 55 -7.88 -4.66 6.57
N LEU A 56 -8.94 -5.41 6.88
CA LEU A 56 -9.90 -4.97 7.91
C LEU A 56 -9.25 -4.87 9.27
N ASP A 57 -8.38 -5.81 9.62
CA ASP A 57 -7.65 -5.76 10.88
C ASP A 57 -6.78 -4.51 10.97
N GLU A 58 -6.17 -4.09 9.84
CA GLU A 58 -5.38 -2.87 9.79
C GLU A 58 -6.26 -1.61 9.93
N ALA A 59 -7.46 -1.61 9.35
CA ALA A 59 -8.39 -0.50 9.52
C ALA A 59 -8.81 -0.36 11.00
N LYS A 60 -9.07 -1.48 11.65
CA LYS A 60 -9.38 -1.50 13.10
C LYS A 60 -8.20 -1.04 13.94
N TYR A 61 -6.99 -1.42 13.55
CA TYR A 61 -5.78 -0.95 14.22
C TYR A 61 -5.67 0.57 14.17
N LEU A 62 -5.95 1.17 13.00
CA LEU A 62 -5.94 2.63 12.87
C LEU A 62 -7.00 3.30 13.75
N ASP A 63 -8.19 2.69 13.86
CA ASP A 63 -9.24 3.20 14.75
C ASP A 63 -8.79 3.25 16.22
N GLU A 64 -8.00 2.25 16.63
CA GLU A 64 -7.59 2.06 18.02
C GLU A 64 -6.26 2.71 18.37
N THR A 65 -5.53 3.23 17.38
CA THR A 65 -4.17 3.72 17.55
C THR A 65 -4.04 5.14 16.97
N PRO A 66 -4.43 6.18 17.72
CA PRO A 66 -4.43 7.56 17.20
C PRO A 66 -3.06 8.07 16.76
N GLU A 67 -1.96 7.51 17.26
CA GLU A 67 -0.60 7.89 16.90
C GLU A 67 -0.22 7.41 15.49
N THR A 68 -0.95 6.45 14.93
CA THR A 68 -0.71 5.92 13.58
C THR A 68 -1.69 6.59 12.62
N GLU A 69 -1.13 7.33 11.65
CA GLU A 69 -1.93 8.05 10.65
C GLU A 69 -2.30 7.19 9.45
N THR A 70 -1.41 6.28 9.07
CA THR A 70 -1.61 5.45 7.89
C THR A 70 -0.87 4.12 8.01
N THR A 71 -1.33 3.14 7.26
CA THR A 71 -0.65 1.85 7.13
C THR A 71 -0.26 1.63 5.68
N LEU A 72 1.02 1.28 5.46
CA LEU A 72 1.47 0.72 4.19
C LEU A 72 1.35 -0.79 4.30
N PHE A 73 0.37 -1.34 3.59
CA PHE A 73 0.08 -2.77 3.59
C PHE A 73 0.75 -3.41 2.38
N ILE A 74 1.74 -4.24 2.62
CA ILE A 74 2.64 -4.77 1.60
C ILE A 74 2.25 -6.20 1.25
N LEU A 75 2.08 -6.46 -0.06
CA LEU A 75 1.70 -7.77 -0.60
C LEU A 75 2.89 -8.33 -1.38
N PRO A 76 3.82 -9.06 -0.73
CA PRO A 76 5.04 -9.51 -1.40
C PRO A 76 4.82 -10.66 -2.38
N GLN A 77 3.68 -11.36 -2.29
CA GLN A 77 3.36 -12.53 -3.10
C GLN A 77 1.88 -12.57 -3.46
N GLY A 78 1.55 -13.24 -4.55
CA GLY A 78 0.18 -13.55 -4.93
C GLY A 78 -0.46 -12.55 -5.85
N PHE A 79 0.09 -11.35 -5.99
CA PHE A 79 -0.48 -10.28 -6.80
C PHE A 79 0.57 -9.64 -7.72
N GLU A 80 1.43 -10.48 -8.27
CA GLU A 80 2.49 -10.06 -9.19
C GLU A 80 1.93 -9.48 -10.49
N GLY A 81 0.76 -9.96 -10.95
CA GLY A 81 0.06 -9.41 -12.09
C GLY A 81 -0.71 -8.14 -11.73
N PHE A 82 -0.48 -7.07 -12.47
CA PHE A 82 -1.10 -5.77 -12.18
C PHE A 82 -2.63 -5.81 -12.25
N HIS A 83 -3.20 -6.51 -13.26
CA HIS A 83 -4.66 -6.60 -13.39
C HIS A 83 -5.30 -7.36 -12.24
N GLY A 84 -4.70 -8.46 -11.81
CA GLY A 84 -5.18 -9.19 -10.63
C GLY A 84 -5.10 -8.35 -9.36
N PHE A 85 -4.05 -7.55 -9.24
CA PHE A 85 -3.93 -6.60 -8.13
C PHE A 85 -5.04 -5.54 -8.15
N LEU A 86 -5.37 -4.99 -9.33
CA LEU A 86 -6.46 -4.01 -9.45
C LEU A 86 -7.81 -4.62 -9.08
N ASP A 87 -8.06 -5.88 -9.44
CA ASP A 87 -9.28 -6.58 -9.03
C ASP A 87 -9.35 -6.71 -7.50
N LEU A 88 -8.23 -7.01 -6.86
CA LEU A 88 -8.16 -7.04 -5.40
C LEU A 88 -8.46 -5.68 -4.79
N VAL A 89 -7.93 -4.60 -5.35
CA VAL A 89 -8.18 -3.24 -4.87
C VAL A 89 -9.67 -2.91 -4.95
N ASP A 90 -10.32 -3.27 -6.05
CA ASP A 90 -11.76 -3.07 -6.20
C ASP A 90 -12.57 -3.81 -5.13
N MET A 91 -12.20 -5.06 -4.84
CA MET A 91 -12.83 -5.84 -3.77
C MET A 91 -12.59 -5.21 -2.40
N ALA A 92 -11.38 -4.72 -2.17
CA ALA A 92 -11.01 -4.08 -0.91
C ALA A 92 -11.78 -2.78 -0.69
N ASP A 93 -11.94 -1.96 -1.72
CA ASP A 93 -12.75 -0.73 -1.65
C ASP A 93 -14.21 -1.06 -1.31
N ALA A 94 -14.79 -2.06 -1.97
CA ALA A 94 -16.16 -2.48 -1.70
C ALA A 94 -16.31 -2.98 -0.26
N LEU A 95 -15.34 -3.72 0.24
CA LEU A 95 -15.35 -4.24 1.60
C LEU A 95 -15.28 -3.11 2.64
N LEU A 96 -14.44 -2.10 2.44
CA LEU A 96 -14.35 -0.96 3.34
C LEU A 96 -15.67 -0.19 3.39
N ILE A 97 -16.33 0.00 2.25
CA ILE A 97 -17.64 0.63 2.19
C ILE A 97 -18.67 -0.18 2.98
N GLU A 98 -18.71 -1.50 2.74
CA GLU A 98 -19.65 -2.40 3.41
C GLU A 98 -19.45 -2.41 4.93
N GLU A 99 -18.21 -2.30 5.40
CA GLU A 99 -17.87 -2.30 6.82
C GLU A 99 -18.00 -0.91 7.48
N GLY A 100 -18.49 0.08 6.75
CA GLY A 100 -18.78 1.41 7.31
C GLY A 100 -17.61 2.38 7.30
N TYR A 101 -16.55 2.10 6.55
CA TYR A 101 -15.37 2.96 6.48
C TYR A 101 -15.39 3.96 5.33
N GLU A 102 -16.48 4.04 4.57
CA GLU A 102 -16.60 5.04 3.50
C GLU A 102 -16.42 6.44 4.07
N GLY A 103 -15.49 7.20 3.47
CA GLY A 103 -15.17 8.54 3.95
C GLY A 103 -14.26 8.60 5.18
N VAL A 104 -13.93 7.44 5.77
CA VAL A 104 -13.01 7.35 6.91
C VAL A 104 -11.61 6.97 6.45
N TYR A 105 -11.49 5.90 5.68
CA TYR A 105 -10.22 5.46 5.11
C TYR A 105 -10.35 5.32 3.61
N GLN A 106 -9.29 5.71 2.91
CA GLN A 106 -9.17 5.61 1.46
C GLN A 106 -7.95 4.78 1.11
N LEU A 107 -8.10 3.89 0.12
CA LEU A 107 -6.99 3.11 -0.40
C LEU A 107 -6.27 3.90 -1.48
N ALA A 108 -4.95 4.01 -1.34
CA ALA A 108 -4.07 4.39 -2.42
C ALA A 108 -3.27 3.15 -2.78
N HIS A 109 -3.04 2.91 -4.07
CA HIS A 109 -2.40 1.67 -4.50
C HIS A 109 -1.14 1.93 -5.31
N PHE A 110 -0.18 1.01 -5.13
CA PHE A 110 1.12 1.02 -5.78
C PHE A 110 1.41 -0.41 -6.22
N HIS A 111 2.16 -0.55 -7.30
CA HIS A 111 2.53 -1.86 -7.83
C HIS A 111 3.81 -1.73 -8.66
N PRO A 112 4.72 -2.74 -8.65
CA PRO A 112 5.94 -2.66 -9.47
C PRO A 112 5.69 -2.43 -10.95
N ASP A 113 4.57 -2.92 -11.47
CA ASP A 113 4.19 -2.79 -12.88
C ASP A 113 3.08 -1.76 -13.10
N TYR A 114 2.92 -0.82 -12.19
CA TYR A 114 1.85 0.18 -12.26
C TYR A 114 1.87 0.92 -13.59
N CYS A 115 0.70 1.05 -14.21
CA CYS A 115 0.50 1.82 -15.42
C CYS A 115 -0.84 2.54 -15.31
N PHE A 116 -0.82 3.86 -15.40
CA PHE A 116 -2.05 4.65 -15.40
C PHE A 116 -2.88 4.37 -16.64
N ASP A 117 -4.19 4.35 -16.50
CA ASP A 117 -5.11 4.09 -17.58
C ASP A 117 -4.90 5.08 -18.73
N GLY A 118 -4.79 4.55 -19.95
CA GLY A 118 -4.58 5.35 -21.14
C GLY A 118 -3.14 5.80 -21.39
N GLU A 119 -2.20 5.52 -20.47
CA GLU A 119 -0.81 5.92 -20.62
C GLU A 119 0.06 4.78 -21.16
N PRO A 120 1.13 5.10 -21.95
CA PRO A 120 2.08 4.09 -22.34
C PRO A 120 2.80 3.48 -21.14
N GLN A 121 3.22 2.23 -21.26
CA GLN A 121 3.92 1.50 -20.20
C GLN A 121 5.20 2.21 -19.74
N ASP A 122 5.88 2.90 -20.64
CA ASP A 122 7.14 3.59 -20.38
C ASP A 122 6.97 5.07 -19.99
N ASP A 123 5.73 5.54 -19.80
CA ASP A 123 5.49 6.92 -19.38
C ASP A 123 6.10 7.18 -18.01
N PRO A 124 6.90 8.25 -17.84
CA PRO A 124 7.51 8.56 -16.54
C PRO A 124 6.52 8.75 -15.39
N ALA A 125 5.29 9.17 -15.68
CA ALA A 125 4.26 9.35 -14.66
C ALA A 125 3.96 8.04 -13.91
N ASN A 126 4.13 6.88 -14.54
CA ASN A 126 3.87 5.59 -13.90
C ASN A 126 4.80 5.31 -12.72
N TYR A 127 6.00 5.89 -12.72
CA TYR A 127 6.99 5.65 -11.67
C TYR A 127 6.58 6.23 -10.32
N THR A 128 5.68 7.20 -10.29
CA THR A 128 5.17 7.73 -9.02
C THR A 128 4.45 6.67 -8.19
N ASN A 129 3.89 5.66 -8.86
CA ASN A 129 3.12 4.59 -8.22
C ASN A 129 3.78 3.22 -8.31
N ARG A 130 5.03 3.13 -8.77
CA ARG A 130 5.77 1.86 -8.84
C ARG A 130 6.54 1.62 -7.56
N SER A 131 6.01 0.71 -6.75
CA SER A 131 6.60 0.29 -5.49
C SER A 131 7.54 -0.91 -5.69
N PRO A 132 8.40 -1.26 -4.68
CA PRO A 132 9.24 -2.45 -4.74
C PRO A 132 8.45 -3.76 -4.78
N PHE A 133 7.25 -3.75 -4.19
CA PHE A 133 6.41 -4.94 -4.09
C PHE A 133 4.99 -4.66 -4.53
#